data_39539f4edbfa289d5d169884425261c8
#
_entry.id   39539f4edbfa289d5d169884425261c8
#
_cell.length_a   1.000
_cell.length_b   1.000
_cell.length_c   1.000
_cell.angle_alpha   90.00
_cell.angle_beta   90.00
_cell.angle_gamma   90.00
#
_symmetry.space_group_name_H-M   'P 1'
#
loop_
_entity.id
_entity.type
_entity.pdbx_description
1 polymer ?
#
loop_
_entity_poly.entity_id
_entity_poly.type
_entity_poly.pdbx_seq_one_letter_code
_entity_poly.pdbx_strand_id
1 'polypeptide(L)'
;MIITIAHTKGGVGKSTLAWHLAHSFENKQVKIIDLDFQQTLYFVNIISGDTLNVLQPLSVDELINELEAVAPDDICIVDVGGFDSDINRAAIEHSDRIVIPISESITEVLGFRTFEGILKELKVDAEIHVVLNNIHPLTKNFDIIKEAVSKNKMKLLNTVVRSRKIFRTAMGEGSHIFKVADHLQAKQEILGVRDELRCNQ
;
A
#
# COMPACT_ATOMS: atom_id res chain seq x y z
N MET A 1 13.65 1.56 -4.71
CA MET A 1 12.86 1.75 -3.46
C MET A 1 11.73 0.73 -3.42
N ILE A 2 11.65 -0.04 -2.33
CA ILE A 2 10.64 -1.09 -2.10
C ILE A 2 9.61 -0.56 -1.09
N ILE A 3 8.35 -0.52 -1.50
CA ILE A 3 7.21 -0.05 -0.69
C ILE A 3 6.24 -1.21 -0.50
N THR A 4 6.14 -1.73 0.71
CA THR A 4 5.18 -2.79 1.04
C THR A 4 3.92 -2.22 1.67
N ILE A 5 2.77 -2.53 1.07
CA ILE A 5 1.45 -2.15 1.61
C ILE A 5 0.90 -3.32 2.39
N ALA A 6 0.81 -3.16 3.71
CA ALA A 6 0.55 -4.26 4.64
C ALA A 6 -0.50 -3.90 5.70
N HIS A 7 -1.33 -4.87 6.04
CA HIS A 7 -2.24 -4.86 7.18
C HIS A 7 -2.83 -6.26 7.36
N THR A 8 -2.97 -6.73 8.58
CA THR A 8 -3.54 -8.08 8.87
C THR A 8 -5.01 -8.20 8.53
N LYS A 9 -5.75 -7.09 8.43
CA LYS A 9 -7.17 -7.10 8.12
C LYS A 9 -7.44 -7.02 6.61
N GLY A 10 -8.38 -7.86 6.13
CA GLY A 10 -8.91 -7.74 4.77
C GLY A 10 -9.84 -6.52 4.60
N GLY A 11 -9.95 -6.01 3.38
CA GLY A 11 -10.90 -4.95 3.04
C GLY A 11 -10.48 -3.52 3.38
N VAL A 12 -9.29 -3.29 3.97
CA VAL A 12 -8.75 -1.95 4.30
C VAL A 12 -8.31 -1.16 3.07
N GLY A 13 -8.34 -1.78 1.88
CA GLY A 13 -8.00 -1.13 0.62
C GLY A 13 -6.53 -1.22 0.22
N LYS A 14 -5.77 -2.22 0.69
CA LYS A 14 -4.36 -2.45 0.32
C LYS A 14 -4.16 -2.48 -1.18
N SER A 15 -4.77 -3.45 -1.87
CA SER A 15 -4.62 -3.62 -3.33
C SER A 15 -5.09 -2.41 -4.12
N THR A 16 -6.18 -1.76 -3.68
CA THR A 16 -6.66 -0.52 -4.32
C THR A 16 -5.63 0.61 -4.20
N LEU A 17 -5.07 0.80 -3.01
CA LEU A 17 -4.02 1.79 -2.78
C LEU A 17 -2.76 1.45 -3.58
N ALA A 18 -2.32 0.18 -3.55
CA ALA A 18 -1.17 -0.32 -4.29
C ALA A 18 -1.26 -0.02 -5.79
N TRP A 19 -2.41 -0.36 -6.39
CA TRP A 19 -2.68 -0.13 -7.81
C TRP A 19 -2.55 1.34 -8.20
N HIS A 20 -3.28 2.21 -7.50
CA HIS A 20 -3.26 3.63 -7.83
C HIS A 20 -1.93 4.29 -7.49
N LEU A 21 -1.27 3.87 -6.42
CA LEU A 21 0.05 4.37 -6.04
C LEU A 21 1.11 3.99 -7.06
N ALA A 22 1.12 2.75 -7.58
CA ALA A 22 2.03 2.32 -8.62
C ALA A 22 1.97 3.22 -9.86
N HIS A 23 0.76 3.60 -10.28
CA HIS A 23 0.54 4.47 -11.42
C HIS A 23 0.82 5.97 -11.15
N SER A 24 1.20 6.34 -9.93
CA SER A 24 1.55 7.73 -9.59
C SER A 24 3.03 8.07 -9.84
N PHE A 25 3.88 7.06 -10.04
CA PHE A 25 5.33 7.25 -10.25
C PHE A 25 5.65 7.46 -11.72
N GLU A 26 5.34 8.63 -12.23
CA GLU A 26 5.70 9.01 -13.60
C GLU A 26 7.23 9.02 -13.80
N ASN A 27 7.69 8.58 -14.97
CA ASN A 27 9.11 8.53 -15.35
C ASN A 27 9.99 7.59 -14.49
N LYS A 28 9.40 6.61 -13.81
CA LYS A 28 10.10 5.54 -13.10
C LYS A 28 9.70 4.19 -13.67
N GLN A 29 10.60 3.21 -13.63
CA GLN A 29 10.22 1.83 -13.81
C GLN A 29 9.50 1.38 -12.55
N VAL A 30 8.30 0.86 -12.72
CA VAL A 30 7.47 0.40 -11.60
C VAL A 30 7.17 -1.08 -11.77
N LYS A 31 7.50 -1.85 -10.72
CA LYS A 31 7.17 -3.25 -10.58
C LYS A 31 6.13 -3.40 -9.48
N ILE A 32 5.15 -4.28 -9.64
CA ILE A 32 4.24 -4.71 -8.58
C ILE A 32 4.52 -6.17 -8.24
N ILE A 33 4.54 -6.50 -6.96
CA ILE A 33 4.54 -7.87 -6.46
C ILE A 33 3.23 -8.09 -5.73
N ASP A 34 2.39 -9.00 -6.24
CA ASP A 34 1.08 -9.35 -5.67
C ASP A 34 1.21 -10.65 -4.87
N LEU A 35 1.26 -10.51 -3.54
CA LEU A 35 1.32 -11.63 -2.59
C LEU A 35 -0.04 -11.96 -1.97
N ASP A 36 -1.12 -11.27 -2.40
CA ASP A 36 -2.45 -11.64 -1.94
C ASP A 36 -2.92 -12.92 -2.65
N PHE A 37 -3.42 -13.86 -1.88
CA PHE A 37 -3.96 -15.13 -2.40
C PHE A 37 -5.04 -14.91 -3.47
N GLN A 38 -5.77 -13.79 -3.42
CA GLN A 38 -6.80 -13.45 -4.40
C GLN A 38 -6.24 -12.92 -5.72
N GLN A 39 -4.93 -12.59 -5.78
CA GLN A 39 -4.24 -12.16 -7.00
C GLN A 39 -4.93 -10.98 -7.70
N THR A 40 -5.47 -10.07 -6.91
CA THR A 40 -6.32 -8.99 -7.42
C THR A 40 -5.57 -8.08 -8.39
N LEU A 41 -4.32 -7.72 -8.08
CA LEU A 41 -3.53 -6.82 -8.92
C LEU A 41 -3.09 -7.49 -10.22
N TYR A 42 -2.77 -8.78 -10.16
CA TYR A 42 -2.44 -9.56 -11.35
C TYR A 42 -3.60 -9.59 -12.33
N PHE A 43 -4.82 -9.91 -11.87
CA PHE A 43 -6.00 -9.94 -12.75
C PHE A 43 -6.38 -8.56 -13.28
N VAL A 44 -6.30 -7.52 -12.45
CA VAL A 44 -6.54 -6.13 -12.90
C VAL A 44 -5.54 -5.73 -13.98
N ASN A 45 -4.27 -6.10 -13.84
CA ASN A 45 -3.26 -5.83 -14.86
C ASN A 45 -3.55 -6.52 -16.20
N ILE A 46 -4.02 -7.77 -16.17
CA ILE A 46 -4.44 -8.48 -17.39
C ILE A 46 -5.59 -7.73 -18.09
N ILE A 47 -6.60 -7.29 -17.32
CA ILE A 47 -7.77 -6.56 -17.86
C ILE A 47 -7.35 -5.19 -18.40
N SER A 48 -6.40 -4.53 -17.75
CA SER A 48 -5.97 -3.17 -18.11
C SER A 48 -5.29 -3.10 -19.46
N GLY A 49 -4.61 -4.17 -19.87
CA GLY A 49 -3.68 -4.15 -21.00
C GLY A 49 -2.49 -3.19 -20.78
N ASP A 50 -2.28 -2.72 -19.54
CA ASP A 50 -1.15 -1.88 -19.19
C ASP A 50 0.16 -2.68 -19.20
N THR A 51 1.27 -1.95 -19.32
CA THR A 51 2.61 -2.54 -19.39
C THR A 51 3.28 -2.66 -18.02
N LEU A 52 2.53 -2.54 -16.92
CA LEU A 52 3.10 -2.74 -15.60
C LEU A 52 3.57 -4.18 -15.42
N ASN A 53 4.77 -4.33 -14.87
CA ASN A 53 5.29 -5.63 -14.52
C ASN A 53 4.68 -6.08 -13.18
N VAL A 54 3.69 -6.98 -13.22
CA VAL A 54 3.04 -7.55 -12.05
C VAL A 54 3.47 -8.99 -11.87
N LEU A 55 4.16 -9.29 -10.78
CA LEU A 55 4.76 -10.58 -10.48
C LEU A 55 4.04 -11.24 -9.29
N GLN A 56 4.10 -12.57 -9.25
CA GLN A 56 3.52 -13.41 -8.21
C GLN A 56 4.53 -14.47 -7.78
N PRO A 57 5.56 -14.13 -7.00
CA PRO A 57 6.50 -15.12 -6.50
C PRO A 57 5.78 -16.14 -5.60
N LEU A 58 6.10 -17.41 -5.79
CA LEU A 58 5.47 -18.53 -5.09
C LEU A 58 6.30 -19.01 -3.89
N SER A 59 7.51 -18.51 -3.73
CA SER A 59 8.40 -18.83 -2.62
C SER A 59 9.11 -17.60 -2.08
N VAL A 60 9.64 -17.72 -0.87
CA VAL A 60 10.47 -16.67 -0.24
C VAL A 60 11.70 -16.38 -1.08
N ASP A 61 12.37 -17.43 -1.61
CA ASP A 61 13.57 -17.27 -2.42
C ASP A 61 13.27 -16.52 -3.73
N GLU A 62 12.16 -16.84 -4.41
CA GLU A 62 11.73 -16.10 -5.59
C GLU A 62 11.43 -14.64 -5.25
N LEU A 63 10.74 -14.37 -4.15
CA LEU A 63 10.47 -13.03 -3.69
C LEU A 63 11.76 -12.24 -3.46
N ILE A 64 12.71 -12.79 -2.70
CA ILE A 64 13.97 -12.13 -2.39
C ILE A 64 14.73 -11.81 -3.67
N ASN A 65 14.85 -12.74 -4.61
CA ASN A 65 15.48 -12.50 -5.90
C ASN A 65 14.83 -11.34 -6.66
N GLU A 66 13.50 -11.24 -6.64
CA GLU A 66 12.76 -10.14 -7.29
C GLU A 66 12.97 -8.80 -6.59
N LEU A 67 13.09 -8.78 -5.26
CA LEU A 67 13.34 -7.56 -4.50
C LEU A 67 14.79 -7.08 -4.66
N GLU A 68 15.76 -7.98 -4.64
CA GLU A 68 17.19 -7.66 -4.86
C GLU A 68 17.46 -7.15 -6.29
N ALA A 69 16.65 -7.57 -7.26
CA ALA A 69 16.75 -7.11 -8.64
C ALA A 69 16.19 -5.69 -8.88
N VAL A 70 15.62 -5.04 -7.86
CA VAL A 70 15.09 -3.67 -7.98
C VAL A 70 16.25 -2.67 -8.05
N ALA A 71 16.37 -1.98 -9.18
CA ALA A 71 17.42 -0.98 -9.34
C ALA A 71 17.20 0.24 -8.40
N PRO A 72 18.25 0.97 -8.01
CA PRO A 72 18.14 2.08 -7.05
C PRO A 72 17.11 3.15 -7.43
N ASP A 73 16.94 3.39 -8.74
CA ASP A 73 15.99 4.39 -9.25
C ASP A 73 14.59 3.87 -9.49
N ASP A 74 14.38 2.56 -9.41
CA ASP A 74 13.10 1.90 -9.67
C ASP A 74 12.23 1.85 -8.42
N ILE A 75 10.94 1.61 -8.64
CA ILE A 75 9.93 1.46 -7.59
C ILE A 75 9.38 0.03 -7.63
N CYS A 76 9.38 -0.62 -6.48
CA CYS A 76 8.68 -1.87 -6.30
C CYS A 76 7.55 -1.68 -5.28
N ILE A 77 6.31 -1.92 -5.69
CA ILE A 77 5.14 -1.93 -4.80
C ILE A 77 4.82 -3.38 -4.47
N VAL A 78 4.83 -3.74 -3.19
CA VAL A 78 4.45 -5.08 -2.74
C VAL A 78 3.09 -5.01 -2.05
N ASP A 79 2.11 -5.72 -2.57
CA ASP A 79 0.78 -5.87 -1.95
C ASP A 79 0.73 -7.20 -1.20
N VAL A 80 0.70 -7.16 0.13
CA VAL A 80 0.66 -8.38 0.93
C VAL A 80 -0.77 -8.76 1.29
N GLY A 81 -1.02 -10.06 1.39
CA GLY A 81 -2.30 -10.60 1.86
C GLY A 81 -2.64 -10.19 3.31
N GLY A 82 -3.88 -10.44 3.70
CA GLY A 82 -4.35 -10.12 5.06
C GLY A 82 -3.96 -11.15 6.13
N PHE A 83 -3.21 -12.19 5.80
CA PHE A 83 -2.78 -13.25 6.72
C PHE A 83 -1.26 -13.25 6.93
N ASP A 84 -0.83 -13.75 8.06
CA ASP A 84 0.59 -13.90 8.41
C ASP A 84 1.16 -15.15 7.72
N SER A 85 2.23 -14.96 6.96
CA SER A 85 2.94 -16.03 6.24
C SER A 85 4.41 -15.67 6.08
N ASP A 86 5.26 -16.68 5.87
CA ASP A 86 6.71 -16.46 5.72
C ASP A 86 7.04 -15.54 4.56
N ILE A 87 6.34 -15.65 3.43
CA ILE A 87 6.55 -14.78 2.27
C ILE A 87 6.13 -13.32 2.56
N ASN A 88 5.02 -13.10 3.29
CA ASN A 88 4.60 -11.77 3.70
C ASN A 88 5.58 -11.15 4.71
N ARG A 89 6.09 -11.95 5.65
CA ARG A 89 7.12 -11.54 6.60
C ARG A 89 8.41 -11.14 5.88
N ALA A 90 8.88 -11.95 4.93
CA ALA A 90 10.05 -11.64 4.12
C ALA A 90 9.88 -10.34 3.30
N ALA A 91 8.70 -10.09 2.73
CA ALA A 91 8.40 -8.83 2.04
C ALA A 91 8.54 -7.62 2.98
N ILE A 92 8.01 -7.74 4.20
CA ILE A 92 8.08 -6.68 5.23
C ILE A 92 9.53 -6.42 5.64
N GLU A 93 10.33 -7.47 5.86
CA GLU A 93 11.73 -7.36 6.28
C GLU A 93 12.64 -6.72 5.21
N HIS A 94 12.32 -6.91 3.93
CA HIS A 94 13.11 -6.37 2.82
C HIS A 94 12.57 -5.03 2.29
N SER A 95 11.67 -4.37 3.02
CA SER A 95 11.08 -3.10 2.60
C SER A 95 11.92 -1.90 3.00
N ASP A 96 11.98 -0.88 2.13
CA ASP A 96 12.46 0.46 2.49
C ASP A 96 11.36 1.23 3.23
N ARG A 97 10.11 1.02 2.83
CA ARG A 97 8.90 1.67 3.38
C ARG A 97 7.80 0.66 3.60
N ILE A 98 7.15 0.73 4.74
CA ILE A 98 5.93 -0.02 5.01
C ILE A 98 4.78 0.97 5.11
N VAL A 99 3.74 0.75 4.31
CA VAL A 99 2.53 1.59 4.29
C VAL A 99 1.37 0.79 4.87
N ILE A 100 0.80 1.30 5.95
CA ILE A 100 -0.32 0.67 6.67
C ILE A 100 -1.59 1.49 6.42
N PRO A 101 -2.47 1.06 5.51
CA PRO A 101 -3.77 1.71 5.33
C PRO A 101 -4.70 1.39 6.50
N ILE A 102 -5.31 2.44 7.08
CA ILE A 102 -6.25 2.31 8.19
C ILE A 102 -7.42 3.27 7.99
N SER A 103 -8.65 2.82 8.27
CA SER A 103 -9.84 3.69 8.31
C SER A 103 -10.21 4.08 9.74
N GLU A 104 -11.30 4.86 9.88
CA GLU A 104 -11.86 5.24 11.18
C GLU A 104 -12.54 4.09 11.94
N SER A 105 -12.59 2.88 11.37
CA SER A 105 -13.23 1.73 12.00
C SER A 105 -12.45 1.23 13.21
N ILE A 106 -13.12 1.11 14.36
CA ILE A 106 -12.48 0.58 15.59
C ILE A 106 -11.91 -0.83 15.39
N THR A 107 -12.53 -1.62 14.53
CA THR A 107 -12.03 -2.98 14.22
C THR A 107 -10.73 -2.95 13.43
N GLU A 108 -10.49 -1.89 12.66
CA GLU A 108 -9.21 -1.69 11.95
C GLU A 108 -8.12 -1.20 12.89
N VAL A 109 -8.47 -0.36 13.85
CA VAL A 109 -7.54 0.04 14.93
C VAL A 109 -7.09 -1.17 15.76
N LEU A 110 -7.99 -2.13 16.02
CA LEU A 110 -7.62 -3.39 16.69
C LEU A 110 -6.70 -4.26 15.82
N GLY A 111 -7.01 -4.40 14.53
CA GLY A 111 -6.15 -5.12 13.59
C GLY A 111 -4.77 -4.48 13.42
N PHE A 112 -4.71 -3.14 13.48
CA PHE A 112 -3.47 -2.39 13.49
C PHE A 112 -2.56 -2.77 14.67
N ARG A 113 -3.11 -2.93 15.89
CA ARG A 113 -2.34 -3.38 17.06
C ARG A 113 -1.77 -4.79 16.90
N THR A 114 -2.52 -5.68 16.26
CA THR A 114 -2.02 -7.02 15.95
C THR A 114 -0.84 -6.94 14.98
N PHE A 115 -0.96 -6.13 13.93
CA PHE A 115 0.10 -5.92 12.95
C PHE A 115 1.34 -5.26 13.55
N GLU A 116 1.15 -4.30 14.47
CA GLU A 116 2.23 -3.70 15.26
C GLU A 116 3.04 -4.76 16.03
N GLY A 117 2.38 -5.78 16.57
CA GLY A 117 3.04 -6.92 17.22
C GLY A 117 3.97 -7.67 16.26
N ILE A 118 3.53 -7.93 15.05
CA ILE A 118 4.34 -8.58 13.99
C ILE A 118 5.55 -7.72 13.64
N LEU A 119 5.37 -6.42 13.42
CA LEU A 119 6.48 -5.51 13.10
C LEU A 119 7.55 -5.46 14.19
N LYS A 120 7.14 -5.53 15.45
CA LYS A 120 8.07 -5.59 16.61
C LYS A 120 8.83 -6.92 16.68
N GLU A 121 8.15 -8.02 16.38
CA GLU A 121 8.75 -9.36 16.33
C GLU A 121 9.83 -9.44 15.26
N LEU A 122 9.54 -8.92 14.06
CA LEU A 122 10.45 -8.91 12.91
C LEU A 122 11.61 -7.90 13.07
N LYS A 123 11.54 -6.99 14.04
CA LYS A 123 12.55 -5.93 14.26
C LYS A 123 12.84 -5.12 12.99
N VAL A 124 11.79 -4.76 12.28
CA VAL A 124 11.86 -4.09 10.99
C VAL A 124 12.64 -2.79 11.07
N ASP A 125 13.56 -2.57 10.13
CA ASP A 125 14.36 -1.34 10.00
C ASP A 125 13.74 -0.34 9.01
N ALA A 126 12.71 -0.73 8.27
CA ALA A 126 11.99 0.12 7.33
C ALA A 126 11.27 1.28 8.02
N GLU A 127 11.13 2.41 7.31
CA GLU A 127 10.23 3.48 7.77
C GLU A 127 8.76 3.05 7.66
N ILE A 128 8.04 3.17 8.79
CA ILE A 128 6.64 2.73 8.88
C ILE A 128 5.73 3.95 8.77
N HIS A 129 4.90 3.96 7.74
CA HIS A 129 3.95 5.01 7.43
C HIS A 129 2.51 4.50 7.59
N VAL A 130 1.71 5.23 8.33
CA VAL A 130 0.26 4.96 8.45
C VAL A 130 -0.48 5.95 7.57
N VAL A 131 -1.34 5.48 6.70
CA VAL A 131 -2.20 6.30 5.85
C VAL A 131 -3.66 6.14 6.22
N LEU A 132 -4.34 7.27 6.45
CA LEU A 132 -5.79 7.31 6.60
C LEU A 132 -6.42 6.99 5.24
N ASN A 133 -6.96 5.78 5.09
CA ASN A 133 -7.45 5.25 3.82
C ASN A 133 -8.92 4.86 3.90
N ASN A 134 -9.64 5.06 2.80
CA ASN A 134 -11.09 4.80 2.70
C ASN A 134 -11.92 5.56 3.76
N ILE A 135 -11.50 6.76 4.09
CA ILE A 135 -12.12 7.61 5.11
C ILE A 135 -13.41 8.24 4.58
N HIS A 136 -14.49 8.13 5.36
CA HIS A 136 -15.76 8.77 4.99
C HIS A 136 -15.55 10.29 4.76
N PRO A 137 -16.15 10.89 3.71
CA PRO A 137 -15.90 12.30 3.36
C PRO A 137 -16.17 13.31 4.47
N LEU A 138 -17.12 13.02 5.37
CA LEU A 138 -17.49 13.88 6.49
C LEU A 138 -16.66 13.67 7.77
N THR A 139 -15.87 12.60 7.86
CA THR A 139 -15.04 12.33 9.04
C THR A 139 -13.89 13.32 9.12
N LYS A 140 -13.77 14.02 10.25
CA LYS A 140 -12.75 15.04 10.51
C LYS A 140 -11.89 14.75 11.74
N ASN A 141 -12.35 13.88 12.64
CA ASN A 141 -11.62 13.54 13.86
C ASN A 141 -10.93 12.18 13.72
N PHE A 142 -9.64 12.16 14.00
CA PHE A 142 -8.76 10.99 13.92
C PHE A 142 -7.95 10.80 15.21
N ASP A 143 -8.39 11.34 16.34
CA ASP A 143 -7.61 11.39 17.57
C ASP A 143 -7.24 9.99 18.07
N ILE A 144 -8.15 9.01 17.95
CA ILE A 144 -7.88 7.62 18.33
C ILE A 144 -6.73 7.03 17.51
N ILE A 145 -6.72 7.30 16.19
CA ILE A 145 -5.66 6.79 15.30
C ILE A 145 -4.36 7.53 15.58
N LYS A 146 -4.40 8.84 15.73
CA LYS A 146 -3.23 9.66 16.06
C LYS A 146 -2.59 9.18 17.35
N GLU A 147 -3.39 8.91 18.39
CA GLU A 147 -2.90 8.38 19.65
C GLU A 147 -2.29 6.98 19.50
N ALA A 148 -2.92 6.09 18.72
CA ALA A 148 -2.39 4.77 18.47
C ALA A 148 -1.05 4.80 17.72
N VAL A 149 -0.91 5.67 16.72
CA VAL A 149 0.32 5.83 15.92
C VAL A 149 1.43 6.50 16.73
N SER A 150 1.10 7.54 17.50
CA SER A 150 2.11 8.32 18.27
C SER A 150 2.84 7.53 19.35
N LYS A 151 2.21 6.46 19.86
CA LYS A 151 2.83 5.56 20.86
C LYS A 151 3.90 4.64 20.27
N ASN A 152 3.99 4.60 18.95
CA ASN A 152 4.90 3.74 18.21
C ASN A 152 5.78 4.61 17.31
N LYS A 153 6.95 4.15 16.95
CA LYS A 153 7.87 4.85 16.05
C LYS A 153 7.35 4.83 14.59
N MET A 154 6.08 5.21 14.39
CA MET A 154 5.41 5.22 13.10
C MET A 154 5.02 6.64 12.73
N LYS A 155 4.99 6.94 11.45
CA LYS A 155 4.63 8.25 10.91
C LYS A 155 3.21 8.21 10.34
N LEU A 156 2.29 8.97 10.91
CA LEU A 156 0.99 9.19 10.28
C LEU A 156 1.17 10.20 9.14
N LEU A 157 0.78 9.81 7.92
CA LEU A 157 0.77 10.71 6.78
C LEU A 157 -0.27 11.82 6.97
N ASN A 158 0.03 13.01 6.46
CA ASN A 158 -0.90 14.14 6.49
C ASN A 158 -2.03 13.96 5.48
N THR A 159 -1.73 13.26 4.39
CA THR A 159 -2.70 12.98 3.33
C THR A 159 -3.74 11.98 3.79
N VAL A 160 -5.02 12.31 3.54
CA VAL A 160 -6.17 11.45 3.81
C VAL A 160 -6.78 10.98 2.50
N VAL A 161 -6.76 9.68 2.26
CA VAL A 161 -7.42 9.07 1.09
C VAL A 161 -8.89 8.82 1.45
N ARG A 162 -9.78 9.57 0.81
CA ARG A 162 -11.22 9.52 1.08
C ARG A 162 -11.88 8.31 0.41
N SER A 163 -12.98 7.86 1.01
CA SER A 163 -13.83 6.83 0.43
C SER A 163 -14.50 7.37 -0.84
N ARG A 164 -14.00 6.93 -1.99
CA ARG A 164 -14.51 7.32 -3.31
C ARG A 164 -14.79 6.09 -4.16
N LYS A 165 -16.00 6.00 -4.67
CA LYS A 165 -16.40 4.90 -5.55
C LYS A 165 -15.44 4.77 -6.74
N ILE A 166 -14.93 5.88 -7.26
CA ILE A 166 -14.09 5.93 -8.45
C ILE A 166 -12.81 5.07 -8.34
N PHE A 167 -12.19 4.97 -7.17
CA PHE A 167 -11.02 4.12 -7.00
C PHE A 167 -11.32 2.66 -7.34
N ARG A 168 -12.45 2.13 -6.83
CA ARG A 168 -12.87 0.75 -7.09
C ARG A 168 -13.40 0.56 -8.50
N THR A 169 -14.13 1.54 -9.02
CA THR A 169 -14.70 1.48 -10.38
C THR A 169 -13.57 1.48 -11.42
N ALA A 170 -12.63 2.41 -11.32
CA ALA A 170 -11.50 2.47 -12.25
C ALA A 170 -10.67 1.18 -12.21
N MET A 171 -10.35 0.68 -11.02
CA MET A 171 -9.61 -0.58 -10.86
C MET A 171 -10.40 -1.78 -11.44
N GLY A 172 -11.71 -1.87 -11.20
CA GLY A 172 -12.56 -2.93 -11.74
C GLY A 172 -12.67 -2.92 -13.27
N GLU A 173 -12.45 -1.77 -13.90
CA GLU A 173 -12.39 -1.58 -15.35
C GLU A 173 -10.96 -1.75 -15.92
N GLY A 174 -10.01 -2.25 -15.12
CA GLY A 174 -8.61 -2.37 -15.51
C GLY A 174 -7.92 -1.00 -15.70
N SER A 175 -8.45 0.05 -15.12
CA SER A 175 -7.91 1.42 -15.23
C SER A 175 -7.41 1.94 -13.88
N HIS A 176 -6.84 3.13 -13.89
CA HIS A 176 -6.36 3.78 -12.66
C HIS A 176 -6.81 5.25 -12.62
N ILE A 177 -6.76 5.83 -11.42
CA ILE A 177 -7.31 7.17 -11.19
C ILE A 177 -6.73 8.25 -12.11
N PHE A 178 -5.49 8.11 -12.57
CA PHE A 178 -4.83 9.10 -13.43
C PHE A 178 -5.34 9.10 -14.86
N LYS A 179 -5.96 7.99 -15.33
CA LYS A 179 -6.63 7.89 -16.64
C LYS A 179 -8.07 8.39 -16.60
N VAL A 180 -8.68 8.56 -15.43
CA VAL A 180 -10.07 9.01 -15.30
C VAL A 180 -10.14 10.54 -15.35
N ALA A 181 -11.06 11.10 -16.13
CA ALA A 181 -11.32 12.55 -16.16
C ALA A 181 -12.01 13.01 -14.84
N ASP A 182 -11.97 14.30 -14.57
CA ASP A 182 -12.77 15.03 -13.56
C ASP A 182 -12.67 14.56 -12.10
N HIS A 183 -11.63 13.80 -11.72
CA HIS A 183 -11.42 13.34 -10.35
C HIS A 183 -10.14 13.92 -9.71
N LEU A 184 -9.94 15.25 -9.84
CA LEU A 184 -8.71 15.92 -9.40
C LEU A 184 -8.37 15.65 -7.93
N GLN A 185 -9.35 15.70 -7.03
CA GLN A 185 -9.11 15.45 -5.61
C GLN A 185 -8.62 14.01 -5.33
N ALA A 186 -9.20 13.02 -6.01
CA ALA A 186 -8.75 11.63 -5.86
C ALA A 186 -7.31 11.45 -6.36
N LYS A 187 -6.96 12.11 -7.47
CA LYS A 187 -5.57 12.13 -7.98
C LYS A 187 -4.63 12.78 -6.98
N GLN A 188 -5.00 13.94 -6.43
CA GLN A 188 -4.21 14.67 -5.43
C GLN A 188 -4.00 13.87 -4.16
N GLU A 189 -5.00 13.09 -3.71
CA GLU A 189 -4.87 12.21 -2.55
C GLU A 189 -3.79 11.13 -2.78
N ILE A 190 -3.77 10.48 -3.93
CA ILE A 190 -2.74 9.46 -4.25
C ILE A 190 -1.36 10.12 -4.44
N LEU A 191 -1.29 11.27 -5.13
CA LEU A 191 -0.05 12.02 -5.28
C LEU A 191 0.50 12.48 -3.94
N GLY A 192 -0.35 12.94 -3.03
CA GLY A 192 0.05 13.33 -1.68
C GLY A 192 0.67 12.17 -0.89
N VAL A 193 0.07 10.97 -0.96
CA VAL A 193 0.67 9.78 -0.36
C VAL A 193 2.04 9.49 -0.96
N ARG A 194 2.16 9.48 -2.29
CA ARG A 194 3.44 9.29 -2.98
C ARG A 194 4.50 10.28 -2.53
N ASP A 195 4.14 11.55 -2.50
CA ASP A 195 5.09 12.63 -2.21
C ASP A 195 5.57 12.56 -0.75
N GLU A 196 4.69 12.26 0.20
CA GLU A 196 5.07 12.04 1.60
C GLU A 196 5.97 10.80 1.81
N LEU A 197 5.81 9.76 0.99
CA LEU A 197 6.69 8.59 1.00
C LEU A 197 8.08 8.88 0.40
N ARG A 198 8.21 9.91 -0.45
CA ARG A 198 9.47 10.31 -1.09
C ARG A 198 10.25 11.38 -0.32
N CYS A 199 9.61 12.17 0.52
CA CYS A 199 10.19 13.35 1.17
C CYS A 199 11.32 13.08 2.19
N ASN A 200 11.78 11.84 2.35
CA ASN A 200 12.87 11.48 3.27
C ASN A 200 14.13 10.97 2.54
N GLN A 201 14.33 11.34 1.28
CA GLN A 201 15.57 11.11 0.54
C GLN A 201 16.47 12.34 0.56
#